data_466eda0c20d3a61bc9926735b5d81657
#
_entry.id   466eda0c20d3a61bc9926735b5d81657
#
_cell.length_a   1.000
_cell.length_b   1.000
_cell.length_c   1.000
_cell.angle_alpha   90.00
_cell.angle_beta   90.00
_cell.angle_gamma   90.00
#
_symmetry.space_group_name_H-M   'P 1'
#
loop_
_entity.id
_entity.type
_entity.pdbx_description
1 polymer ?
#
loop_
_entity_poly.entity_id
_entity_poly.type
_entity_poly.pdbx_seq_one_letter_code
_entity_poly.pdbx_strand_id
1 'polypeptide(L)'
;MFKSTQNKLLLALITIGTIILSLLGYIYIQKISDVSNVPDVINVTKKYIITTIILFISMILLIAISIKKGLRKTMISFVKDAGKIVTGEETKVQLLQEKNKSRAEFMSAFDEATLEIKEHLKDVDKQKKQIETILLHMTDGILAFNLEGEITHKNLAATRLLNLNDEDTDFKKIFSKLDVDINLEKIIYLEDWTSTDKRINIDDKFINLLFVTYKDINQRPAGVIAVIQDITEHVKLDNMRKEFVADVSHELKTPITSIMGYADTLLEGEYDDITQNKFLNVIASEARRMAKLVTDLLALSRYDNNKIKTEKTEFDLGELVKKCQEKLQIEISKKHHKVENLVTANVPLVYADKSGIERVVLNILSNSIKYTKENGSIKIYVGFVYSDAYVKIIDNGIGIPEDDLSRIFERFYRVDKARSRELGGTGLGLSIAKEILNQNSGSIDIKSEVGKGTEVVIRVPTKK
;
A
#
# COMPACT_ATOMS: atom_id res chain seq x y z
N MET A 1 62.02 5.99 -17.29
CA MET A 1 62.86 6.87 -18.15
C MET A 1 63.02 8.29 -17.65
N PHE A 2 61.95 8.97 -17.21
CA PHE A 2 62.01 10.37 -16.69
C PHE A 2 62.85 10.54 -15.43
N LYS A 3 62.78 9.59 -14.46
CA LYS A 3 63.61 9.62 -13.23
C LYS A 3 65.08 9.46 -13.54
N SER A 4 65.44 8.72 -14.59
CA SER A 4 66.81 8.50 -15.06
C SER A 4 67.39 9.77 -15.75
N THR A 5 66.55 10.48 -16.56
CA THR A 5 66.96 11.72 -17.25
C THR A 5 67.04 12.91 -16.32
N GLN A 6 66.07 13.06 -15.39
CA GLN A 6 66.13 14.11 -14.34
C GLN A 6 67.31 13.90 -13.38
N ASN A 7 67.56 12.65 -12.92
CA ASN A 7 68.71 12.35 -12.10
C ASN A 7 70.06 12.57 -12.84
N LYS A 8 70.11 12.24 -14.14
CA LYS A 8 71.27 12.54 -14.98
C LYS A 8 71.48 14.03 -15.16
N LEU A 9 70.40 14.81 -15.34
CA LEU A 9 70.51 16.26 -15.47
C LEU A 9 70.86 16.95 -14.16
N LEU A 10 70.36 16.45 -13.04
CA LEU A 10 70.73 16.89 -11.68
C LEU A 10 72.15 16.55 -11.35
N LEU A 11 72.62 15.33 -11.69
CA LEU A 11 73.98 14.89 -11.53
C LEU A 11 74.93 15.73 -12.39
N ALA A 12 74.56 16.00 -13.65
CA ALA A 12 75.36 16.86 -14.54
C ALA A 12 75.46 18.29 -14.03
N LEU A 13 74.36 18.88 -13.49
CA LEU A 13 74.38 20.21 -12.87
C LEU A 13 75.27 20.29 -11.65
N ILE A 14 75.22 19.23 -10.80
CA ILE A 14 76.09 19.12 -9.59
C ILE A 14 77.55 18.97 -10.01
N THR A 15 77.86 18.12 -11.01
CA THR A 15 79.23 17.90 -11.48
C THR A 15 79.80 19.16 -12.16
N ILE A 16 79.03 19.85 -12.98
CA ILE A 16 79.41 21.11 -13.60
C ILE A 16 79.63 22.17 -12.52
N GLY A 17 78.77 22.27 -11.52
CA GLY A 17 78.87 23.21 -10.40
C GLY A 17 80.14 22.98 -9.57
N THR A 18 80.46 21.71 -9.29
CA THR A 18 81.69 21.36 -8.54
C THR A 18 82.97 21.67 -9.35
N ILE A 19 82.96 21.42 -10.66
CA ILE A 19 84.08 21.77 -11.54
C ILE A 19 84.30 23.27 -11.55
N ILE A 20 83.25 24.08 -11.70
CA ILE A 20 83.32 25.54 -11.71
C ILE A 20 83.82 26.06 -10.37
N LEU A 21 83.34 25.52 -9.24
CA LEU A 21 83.78 25.88 -7.90
C LEU A 21 85.25 25.58 -7.71
N SER A 22 85.74 24.41 -8.18
CA SER A 22 87.14 24.00 -8.12
C SER A 22 88.00 24.90 -8.96
N LEU A 23 87.55 25.27 -10.17
CA LEU A 23 88.30 26.18 -11.05
C LEU A 23 88.37 27.60 -10.48
N LEU A 24 87.33 28.11 -9.89
CA LEU A 24 87.29 29.37 -9.18
C LEU A 24 88.23 29.35 -7.94
N GLY A 25 88.27 28.23 -7.20
CA GLY A 25 89.20 28.03 -6.10
C GLY A 25 90.60 28.07 -6.57
N TYR A 26 90.92 27.44 -7.69
CA TYR A 26 92.24 27.45 -8.27
C TYR A 26 92.70 28.85 -8.69
N ILE A 27 91.84 29.57 -9.41
CA ILE A 27 92.05 30.95 -9.80
C ILE A 27 92.26 31.89 -8.60
N TYR A 28 91.48 31.61 -7.52
CA TYR A 28 91.63 32.37 -6.29
C TYR A 28 92.97 32.16 -5.63
N ILE A 29 93.47 30.89 -5.52
CA ILE A 29 94.78 30.57 -4.96
C ILE A 29 95.89 31.22 -5.78
N GLN A 30 95.83 31.15 -7.11
CA GLN A 30 96.81 31.75 -7.96
C GLN A 30 96.85 33.28 -7.81
N LYS A 31 95.68 33.91 -7.69
CA LYS A 31 95.59 35.42 -7.55
C LYS A 31 96.05 35.88 -6.15
N ILE A 32 95.94 35.04 -5.09
CA ILE A 32 96.51 35.39 -3.78
C ILE A 32 97.99 35.19 -3.70
N SER A 33 98.58 34.22 -4.40
CA SER A 33 100.05 34.06 -4.41
C SER A 33 100.82 35.19 -5.04
N ASP A 34 100.13 35.98 -5.90
CA ASP A 34 100.74 37.15 -6.62
C ASP A 34 100.60 38.48 -5.84
N VAL A 35 99.90 38.52 -4.71
CA VAL A 35 99.55 39.76 -3.99
C VAL A 35 100.42 39.87 -2.73
N SER A 36 101.31 40.82 -2.62
CA SER A 36 102.21 41.07 -1.50
C SER A 36 101.66 42.00 -0.40
N ASN A 37 100.49 42.67 -0.64
CA ASN A 37 99.87 43.57 0.34
C ASN A 37 98.59 43.05 0.96
N VAL A 38 98.42 43.10 2.32
CA VAL A 38 97.27 42.61 3.10
C VAL A 38 95.91 43.19 2.68
N PRO A 39 95.73 44.54 2.33
CA PRO A 39 94.47 45.12 1.86
C PRO A 39 94.00 44.50 0.58
N ASP A 40 94.82 44.14 -0.36
CA ASP A 40 94.50 43.59 -1.66
C ASP A 40 94.06 42.10 -1.52
N VAL A 41 94.64 41.32 -0.59
CA VAL A 41 94.25 39.99 -0.28
C VAL A 41 92.75 39.96 0.22
N ILE A 42 92.42 40.91 1.09
CA ILE A 42 91.06 41.01 1.64
C ILE A 42 90.04 41.33 0.49
N ASN A 43 90.39 42.20 -0.46
CA ASN A 43 89.51 42.54 -1.61
C ASN A 43 89.33 41.34 -2.55
N VAL A 44 90.39 40.59 -2.85
CA VAL A 44 90.27 39.37 -3.67
C VAL A 44 89.46 38.28 -2.98
N THR A 45 89.60 38.13 -1.69
CA THR A 45 88.82 37.16 -0.89
C THR A 45 87.36 37.50 -0.85
N LYS A 46 86.98 38.79 -0.65
CA LYS A 46 85.62 39.31 -0.74
C LYS A 46 85.02 39.04 -2.08
N LYS A 47 85.68 39.35 -3.20
CA LYS A 47 85.21 39.07 -4.55
C LYS A 47 84.94 37.60 -4.81
N TYR A 48 85.86 36.72 -4.33
CA TYR A 48 85.66 35.27 -4.46
C TYR A 48 84.44 34.77 -3.71
N ILE A 49 84.25 35.18 -2.46
CA ILE A 49 83.10 34.82 -1.65
C ILE A 49 81.80 35.28 -2.31
N ILE A 50 81.72 36.53 -2.80
CA ILE A 50 80.54 37.03 -3.45
C ILE A 50 80.22 36.27 -4.74
N THR A 51 81.22 35.95 -5.58
CA THR A 51 81.03 35.21 -6.82
C THR A 51 80.59 33.75 -6.56
N THR A 52 81.11 33.10 -5.53
CA THR A 52 80.68 31.73 -5.15
C THR A 52 79.27 31.71 -4.59
N ILE A 53 78.85 32.71 -3.82
CA ILE A 53 77.49 32.83 -3.32
C ILE A 53 76.50 33.05 -4.49
N ILE A 54 76.84 33.93 -5.42
CA ILE A 54 75.98 34.20 -6.61
C ILE A 54 75.84 32.93 -7.46
N LEU A 55 76.90 32.18 -7.67
CA LEU A 55 76.88 30.92 -8.40
C LEU A 55 76.03 29.85 -7.70
N PHE A 56 76.15 29.74 -6.36
CA PHE A 56 75.35 28.82 -5.58
C PHE A 56 73.87 29.11 -5.62
N ILE A 57 73.49 30.41 -5.50
CA ILE A 57 72.10 30.86 -5.60
C ILE A 57 71.57 30.58 -7.02
N SER A 58 72.35 30.85 -8.10
CA SER A 58 71.94 30.58 -9.46
C SER A 58 71.71 29.08 -9.73
N MET A 59 72.52 28.24 -9.15
CA MET A 59 72.38 26.77 -9.21
C MET A 59 71.08 26.29 -8.54
N ILE A 60 70.84 26.79 -7.32
CA ILE A 60 69.58 26.46 -6.62
C ILE A 60 68.36 26.88 -7.42
N LEU A 61 68.39 28.09 -8.03
CA LEU A 61 67.30 28.59 -8.83
C LEU A 61 67.05 27.73 -10.07
N LEU A 62 68.13 27.30 -10.77
CA LEU A 62 68.01 26.38 -11.93
C LEU A 62 67.43 25.02 -11.54
N ILE A 63 67.83 24.48 -10.40
CA ILE A 63 67.28 23.22 -9.86
C ILE A 63 65.79 23.41 -9.55
N ALA A 64 65.38 24.50 -8.90
CA ALA A 64 64.01 24.78 -8.53
C ALA A 64 63.11 24.95 -9.79
N ILE A 65 63.60 25.65 -10.83
CA ILE A 65 62.89 25.81 -12.11
C ILE A 65 62.73 24.45 -12.82
N SER A 66 63.75 23.59 -12.81
CA SER A 66 63.69 22.28 -13.43
C SER A 66 62.66 21.36 -12.76
N ILE A 67 62.65 21.36 -11.42
CA ILE A 67 61.67 20.60 -10.62
C ILE A 67 60.24 21.13 -10.89
N LYS A 68 60.03 22.43 -10.83
CA LYS A 68 58.70 23.07 -11.11
C LYS A 68 58.19 22.74 -12.52
N LYS A 69 59.08 22.73 -13.53
CA LYS A 69 58.71 22.42 -14.92
C LYS A 69 58.32 20.92 -15.12
N GLY A 70 59.02 20.04 -14.42
CA GLY A 70 58.73 18.61 -14.40
C GLY A 70 57.38 18.28 -13.73
N LEU A 71 57.14 18.84 -12.54
CA LEU A 71 55.90 18.64 -11.80
C LEU A 71 54.69 19.21 -12.52
N ARG A 72 54.81 20.43 -13.10
CA ARG A 72 53.68 21.08 -13.80
C ARG A 72 53.19 20.25 -15.00
N LYS A 73 54.09 19.70 -15.80
CA LYS A 73 53.74 18.89 -16.97
C LYS A 73 52.98 17.61 -16.58
N THR A 74 53.37 16.99 -15.50
CA THR A 74 52.73 15.77 -14.99
C THR A 74 51.36 16.06 -14.37
N MET A 75 51.22 17.15 -13.62
CA MET A 75 49.93 17.52 -13.00
C MET A 75 48.90 17.99 -14.04
N ILE A 76 49.29 18.71 -15.09
CA ILE A 76 48.32 19.16 -16.13
C ILE A 76 47.77 17.98 -16.94
N SER A 77 48.59 16.97 -17.27
CA SER A 77 48.10 15.78 -17.93
C SER A 77 47.14 15.03 -17.04
N PHE A 78 47.41 15.00 -15.77
CA PHE A 78 46.63 14.32 -14.73
C PHE A 78 45.21 14.91 -14.53
N VAL A 79 45.13 16.25 -14.40
CA VAL A 79 43.86 16.98 -14.27
C VAL A 79 43.01 16.84 -15.56
N LYS A 80 43.65 16.79 -16.73
CA LYS A 80 42.97 16.62 -18.00
C LYS A 80 42.38 15.16 -18.14
N ASP A 81 43.08 14.15 -17.69
CA ASP A 81 42.63 12.76 -17.73
C ASP A 81 41.52 12.51 -16.69
N ALA A 82 41.66 13.09 -15.49
CA ALA A 82 40.60 13.08 -14.45
C ALA A 82 39.31 13.81 -14.93
N GLY A 83 39.44 14.91 -15.63
CA GLY A 83 38.30 15.66 -16.21
C GLY A 83 37.52 14.82 -17.22
N LYS A 84 38.16 14.00 -18.04
CA LYS A 84 37.52 13.15 -19.04
C LYS A 84 36.74 12.00 -18.43
N ILE A 85 37.20 11.48 -17.28
CA ILE A 85 36.51 10.41 -16.52
C ILE A 85 35.20 10.93 -15.92
N VAL A 86 35.22 12.15 -15.40
CA VAL A 86 34.02 12.80 -14.81
C VAL A 86 32.97 13.12 -15.86
N THR A 87 33.39 13.42 -17.14
CA THR A 87 32.44 13.70 -18.23
C THR A 87 31.91 12.48 -18.97
N GLY A 88 32.27 11.25 -18.55
CA GLY A 88 31.71 10.02 -19.12
C GLY A 88 32.25 9.60 -20.49
N GLU A 89 33.27 10.30 -21.01
CA GLU A 89 33.99 9.85 -22.20
C GLU A 89 34.87 8.65 -21.87
N GLU A 90 34.49 7.45 -22.34
CA GLU A 90 35.32 6.25 -22.23
C GLU A 90 36.65 6.46 -22.95
N THR A 91 37.65 6.84 -22.20
CA THR A 91 39.02 6.79 -22.71
C THR A 91 39.62 5.46 -22.20
N LYS A 92 39.79 4.49 -23.12
CA LYS A 92 40.75 3.42 -22.93
C LYS A 92 42.11 4.11 -22.65
N VAL A 93 42.49 4.14 -21.38
CA VAL A 93 43.86 4.53 -20.98
C VAL A 93 44.76 3.47 -21.54
N GLN A 94 45.37 3.71 -22.73
CA GLN A 94 46.50 2.93 -23.22
C GLN A 94 47.61 3.11 -22.19
N LEU A 95 47.81 2.08 -21.36
CA LEU A 95 48.94 1.91 -20.49
C LEU A 95 50.22 2.01 -21.33
N LEU A 96 50.73 3.25 -21.44
CA LEU A 96 52.09 3.45 -21.88
C LEU A 96 52.99 2.76 -20.85
N GLN A 97 53.57 1.65 -21.26
CA GLN A 97 54.61 0.92 -20.54
C GLN A 97 55.82 1.83 -20.31
N GLU A 98 55.72 2.68 -19.30
CA GLU A 98 56.87 3.47 -18.83
C GLU A 98 57.39 2.89 -17.51
N LYS A 99 58.69 2.61 -17.53
CA LYS A 99 59.57 1.99 -16.52
C LYS A 99 59.61 2.70 -15.12
N ASN A 100 58.59 3.38 -14.70
CA ASN A 100 58.62 4.04 -13.38
C ASN A 100 57.57 3.40 -12.44
N LYS A 101 58.05 2.47 -11.59
CA LYS A 101 57.30 1.71 -10.61
C LYS A 101 56.37 2.59 -9.73
N SER A 102 56.81 3.76 -9.28
CA SER A 102 56.00 4.69 -8.47
C SER A 102 54.85 5.38 -9.27
N ARG A 103 54.99 5.52 -10.60
CA ARG A 103 53.93 6.09 -11.46
C ARG A 103 52.85 5.03 -11.75
N ALA A 104 53.30 3.78 -11.92
CA ALA A 104 52.36 2.66 -12.10
C ALA A 104 51.54 2.38 -10.84
N GLU A 105 52.19 2.40 -9.66
CA GLU A 105 51.50 2.25 -8.37
C GLU A 105 50.47 3.38 -8.11
N PHE A 106 50.83 4.62 -8.46
CA PHE A 106 49.93 5.76 -8.31
C PHE A 106 48.74 5.71 -9.33
N MET A 107 48.99 5.34 -10.58
CA MET A 107 47.92 5.16 -11.59
C MET A 107 47.00 4.03 -11.20
N SER A 108 47.53 2.92 -10.68
CA SER A 108 46.72 1.80 -10.18
C SER A 108 45.80 2.21 -9.02
N ALA A 109 46.29 2.95 -8.04
CA ALA A 109 45.49 3.45 -6.94
C ALA A 109 44.43 4.48 -7.39
N PHE A 110 44.74 5.29 -8.40
CA PHE A 110 43.81 6.22 -8.96
C PHE A 110 42.70 5.54 -9.78
N ASP A 111 43.05 4.54 -10.57
CA ASP A 111 42.08 3.74 -11.31
C ASP A 111 41.16 2.97 -10.37
N GLU A 112 41.71 2.42 -9.27
CA GLU A 112 40.94 1.75 -8.22
C GLU A 112 39.95 2.70 -7.52
N ALA A 113 40.42 3.89 -7.08
CA ALA A 113 39.55 4.92 -6.49
C ALA A 113 38.46 5.41 -7.45
N THR A 114 38.80 5.51 -8.75
CA THR A 114 37.83 5.92 -9.78
C THR A 114 36.78 4.86 -10.03
N LEU A 115 37.16 3.59 -10.05
CA LEU A 115 36.25 2.46 -10.13
C LEU A 115 35.31 2.43 -8.91
N GLU A 116 35.83 2.60 -7.71
CA GLU A 116 35.04 2.64 -6.48
C GLU A 116 34.02 3.78 -6.48
N ILE A 117 34.44 4.99 -6.88
CA ILE A 117 33.49 6.12 -7.05
C ILE A 117 32.44 5.82 -8.09
N LYS A 118 32.79 5.21 -9.22
CA LYS A 118 31.83 4.86 -10.29
C LYS A 118 30.84 3.78 -9.84
N GLU A 119 31.25 2.83 -9.03
CA GLU A 119 30.38 1.83 -8.41
C GLU A 119 29.43 2.48 -7.40
N HIS A 120 29.93 3.34 -6.52
CA HIS A 120 29.09 4.08 -5.57
C HIS A 120 28.04 4.96 -6.29
N LEU A 121 28.44 5.66 -7.36
CA LEU A 121 27.49 6.44 -8.15
C LEU A 121 26.41 5.58 -8.82
N LYS A 122 26.78 4.40 -9.32
CA LYS A 122 25.80 3.45 -9.86
C LYS A 122 24.84 2.94 -8.78
N ASP A 123 25.33 2.67 -7.58
CA ASP A 123 24.51 2.22 -6.47
C ASP A 123 23.54 3.31 -6.01
N VAL A 124 23.98 4.56 -5.93
CA VAL A 124 23.12 5.71 -5.64
C VAL A 124 22.04 5.88 -6.71
N ASP A 125 22.40 5.80 -8.01
CA ASP A 125 21.43 5.90 -9.13
C ASP A 125 20.42 4.72 -9.09
N LYS A 126 20.90 3.52 -8.78
CA LYS A 126 20.04 2.34 -8.59
C LYS A 126 19.07 2.53 -7.42
N GLN A 127 19.53 3.01 -6.26
CA GLN A 127 18.68 3.29 -5.11
C GLN A 127 17.66 4.37 -5.42
N LYS A 128 18.08 5.46 -6.10
CA LYS A 128 17.17 6.52 -6.56
C LYS A 128 16.07 5.97 -7.45
N LYS A 129 16.39 5.20 -8.48
CA LYS A 129 15.41 4.57 -9.38
C LYS A 129 14.48 3.61 -8.64
N GLN A 130 14.99 2.88 -7.64
CA GLN A 130 14.18 2.00 -6.81
C GLN A 130 13.16 2.79 -5.99
N ILE A 131 13.56 3.89 -5.37
CA ILE A 131 12.67 4.79 -4.62
C ILE A 131 11.62 5.41 -5.56
N GLU A 132 12.02 5.92 -6.73
CA GLU A 132 11.10 6.45 -7.74
C GLU A 132 10.07 5.41 -8.18
N THR A 133 10.49 4.17 -8.39
CA THR A 133 9.59 3.06 -8.75
C THR A 133 8.61 2.76 -7.63
N ILE A 134 9.06 2.73 -6.37
CA ILE A 134 8.18 2.54 -5.21
C ILE A 134 7.13 3.65 -5.15
N LEU A 135 7.55 4.91 -5.23
CA LEU A 135 6.65 6.06 -5.20
C LEU A 135 5.63 6.06 -6.35
N LEU A 136 6.02 5.57 -7.52
CA LEU A 136 5.14 5.47 -8.69
C LEU A 136 4.02 4.43 -8.50
N HIS A 137 4.33 3.31 -7.85
CA HIS A 137 3.39 2.19 -7.66
C HIS A 137 2.67 2.20 -6.31
N MET A 138 2.97 3.16 -5.43
CA MET A 138 2.23 3.33 -4.18
C MET A 138 0.78 3.74 -4.45
N THR A 139 -0.14 3.14 -3.70
CA THR A 139 -1.57 3.50 -3.67
C THR A 139 -1.81 4.77 -2.87
N ASP A 140 -1.00 5.02 -1.84
CA ASP A 140 -1.07 6.21 -1.01
C ASP A 140 -0.42 7.40 -1.72
N GLY A 141 -1.07 8.56 -1.63
CA GLY A 141 -0.53 9.82 -2.13
C GLY A 141 0.59 10.34 -1.24
N ILE A 142 1.65 10.87 -1.84
CA ILE A 142 2.74 11.53 -1.13
C ILE A 142 2.96 12.91 -1.75
N LEU A 143 2.92 13.94 -0.89
CA LEU A 143 3.33 15.31 -1.20
C LEU A 143 4.40 15.71 -0.21
N ALA A 144 5.56 16.13 -0.69
CA ALA A 144 6.61 16.70 0.14
C ALA A 144 6.74 18.19 -0.15
N PHE A 145 6.87 18.97 0.91
CA PHE A 145 6.96 20.43 0.87
C PHE A 145 8.25 20.90 1.56
N ASN A 146 8.85 21.95 1.04
CA ASN A 146 9.93 22.66 1.74
C ASN A 146 9.38 23.54 2.89
N LEU A 147 10.27 24.29 3.56
CA LEU A 147 9.88 25.18 4.66
C LEU A 147 9.00 26.37 4.20
N GLU A 148 9.12 26.74 2.94
CA GLU A 148 8.34 27.81 2.30
C GLU A 148 6.95 27.33 1.85
N GLY A 149 6.69 26.02 1.91
CA GLY A 149 5.42 25.40 1.52
C GLY A 149 5.34 25.02 0.04
N GLU A 150 6.43 25.10 -0.71
CA GLU A 150 6.46 24.69 -2.10
C GLU A 150 6.62 23.18 -2.23
N ILE A 151 5.97 22.58 -3.23
CA ILE A 151 6.09 21.15 -3.50
C ILE A 151 7.48 20.80 -3.99
N THR A 152 8.18 19.94 -3.25
CA THR A 152 9.46 19.34 -3.66
C THR A 152 9.28 17.99 -4.36
N HIS A 153 8.31 17.19 -3.92
CA HIS A 153 7.99 15.91 -4.52
C HIS A 153 6.48 15.65 -4.48
N LYS A 154 5.95 15.08 -5.58
CA LYS A 154 4.58 14.56 -5.65
C LYS A 154 4.57 13.25 -6.40
N ASN A 155 3.83 12.24 -5.90
CA ASN A 155 3.60 11.02 -6.63
C ASN A 155 2.25 11.07 -7.39
N LEU A 156 2.06 10.11 -8.29
CA LEU A 156 0.87 10.03 -9.12
C LEU A 156 -0.42 9.79 -8.30
N ALA A 157 -0.32 9.05 -7.20
CA ALA A 157 -1.45 8.78 -6.32
C ALA A 157 -1.96 10.07 -5.65
N ALA A 158 -1.07 10.95 -5.17
CA ALA A 158 -1.46 12.24 -4.59
C ALA A 158 -2.24 13.10 -5.59
N THR A 159 -1.77 13.17 -6.83
CA THR A 159 -2.44 13.93 -7.90
C THR A 159 -3.85 13.40 -8.16
N ARG A 160 -4.04 12.06 -8.16
CA ARG A 160 -5.35 11.43 -8.39
C ARG A 160 -6.30 11.54 -7.19
N LEU A 161 -5.77 11.37 -5.97
CA LEU A 161 -6.60 11.36 -4.75
C LEU A 161 -7.10 12.75 -4.37
N LEU A 162 -6.30 13.79 -4.61
CA LEU A 162 -6.64 15.18 -4.28
C LEU A 162 -7.13 15.97 -5.50
N ASN A 163 -7.25 15.37 -6.68
CA ASN A 163 -7.61 16.03 -7.94
C ASN A 163 -6.73 17.29 -8.22
N LEU A 164 -5.39 17.15 -8.04
CA LEU A 164 -4.46 18.26 -8.20
C LEU A 164 -4.23 18.60 -9.67
N ASN A 165 -4.20 19.90 -9.95
CA ASN A 165 -3.81 20.46 -11.24
C ASN A 165 -2.34 20.89 -11.24
N ASP A 166 -1.77 21.23 -12.40
CA ASP A 166 -0.39 21.70 -12.52
C ASP A 166 -0.14 23.07 -11.84
N GLU A 167 -1.20 23.83 -11.56
CA GLU A 167 -1.15 25.11 -10.84
C GLU A 167 -1.11 24.95 -9.31
N ASP A 168 -1.39 23.74 -8.80
CA ASP A 168 -1.40 23.44 -7.38
C ASP A 168 0.03 23.12 -6.91
N THR A 169 0.84 24.16 -6.67
CA THR A 169 2.27 24.06 -6.35
C THR A 169 2.60 24.40 -4.89
N ASP A 170 1.64 24.91 -4.14
CA ASP A 170 1.84 25.47 -2.80
C ASP A 170 0.94 24.78 -1.76
N PHE A 171 1.51 24.51 -0.58
CA PHE A 171 0.83 23.89 0.55
C PHE A 171 -0.49 24.58 0.90
N LYS A 172 -0.44 25.90 1.05
CA LYS A 172 -1.61 26.69 1.47
C LYS A 172 -2.72 26.65 0.42
N LYS A 173 -2.38 26.73 -0.87
CA LYS A 173 -3.37 26.64 -1.96
C LYS A 173 -4.08 25.30 -1.96
N ILE A 174 -3.32 24.20 -1.86
CA ILE A 174 -3.88 22.84 -1.90
C ILE A 174 -4.83 22.63 -0.72
N PHE A 175 -4.38 22.85 0.51
CA PHE A 175 -5.18 22.52 1.69
C PHE A 175 -6.32 23.53 1.96
N SER A 176 -6.19 24.80 1.54
CA SER A 176 -7.31 25.73 1.54
C SER A 176 -8.42 25.37 0.56
N LYS A 177 -8.07 24.84 -0.63
CA LYS A 177 -9.04 24.33 -1.62
C LYS A 177 -9.83 23.12 -1.10
N LEU A 178 -9.23 22.35 -0.20
CA LEU A 178 -9.83 21.18 0.43
C LEU A 178 -10.57 21.51 1.74
N ASP A 179 -10.75 22.80 2.05
CA ASP A 179 -11.35 23.28 3.31
C ASP A 179 -10.66 22.70 4.57
N VAL A 180 -9.35 22.52 4.48
CA VAL A 180 -8.53 21.98 5.57
C VAL A 180 -7.72 23.11 6.18
N ASP A 181 -8.14 23.57 7.35
CA ASP A 181 -7.40 24.58 8.12
C ASP A 181 -6.18 23.94 8.80
N ILE A 182 -5.03 24.05 8.12
CA ILE A 182 -3.74 23.56 8.62
C ILE A 182 -2.68 24.63 8.42
N ASN A 183 -1.98 24.95 9.50
CA ASN A 183 -0.86 25.87 9.46
C ASN A 183 0.46 25.10 9.37
N LEU A 184 1.20 25.34 8.28
CA LEU A 184 2.50 24.71 8.01
C LEU A 184 3.51 24.97 9.14
N GLU A 185 3.56 26.22 9.67
CA GLU A 185 4.48 26.57 10.75
C GLU A 185 4.19 25.79 12.03
N LYS A 186 2.91 25.57 12.33
CA LYS A 186 2.52 24.71 13.48
C LYS A 186 3.03 23.29 13.27
N ILE A 187 3.00 22.77 12.06
CA ILE A 187 3.53 21.43 11.74
C ILE A 187 5.03 21.37 11.97
N ILE A 188 5.75 22.35 11.58
CA ILE A 188 7.22 22.36 11.60
C ILE A 188 7.76 22.53 13.03
N TYR A 189 7.12 23.37 13.86
CA TYR A 189 7.72 23.85 15.10
C TYR A 189 7.05 23.36 16.40
N LEU A 190 5.86 22.75 16.34
CA LEU A 190 5.21 22.18 17.52
C LEU A 190 5.49 20.66 17.59
N GLU A 191 6.29 20.24 18.56
CA GLU A 191 6.74 18.84 18.73
C GLU A 191 5.65 17.83 19.14
N ASP A 192 4.43 18.25 19.45
CA ASP A 192 3.31 17.39 19.86
C ASP A 192 2.52 16.79 18.68
N TRP A 193 3.21 16.12 17.79
CA TRP A 193 2.78 15.74 16.43
C TRP A 193 2.35 14.31 16.24
N THR A 194 1.82 13.66 17.23
CA THR A 194 1.28 12.32 17.09
C THR A 194 -0.12 12.27 16.46
N SER A 195 -0.72 13.40 16.07
CA SER A 195 -2.12 13.34 15.63
C SER A 195 -2.64 14.52 14.81
N THR A 196 -2.02 14.84 13.68
CA THR A 196 -2.83 15.55 12.69
C THR A 196 -3.31 14.59 11.62
N ASP A 197 -4.07 13.65 12.11
CA ASP A 197 -4.90 12.77 11.33
C ASP A 197 -6.17 13.54 10.98
N LYS A 198 -6.25 14.10 9.78
CA LYS A 198 -7.46 14.81 9.33
C LYS A 198 -8.14 13.98 8.26
N ARG A 199 -9.41 13.67 8.52
CA ARG A 199 -10.26 12.98 7.56
C ARG A 199 -11.07 14.00 6.80
N ILE A 200 -11.02 13.93 5.48
CA ILE A 200 -11.77 14.78 4.57
C ILE A 200 -12.57 13.91 3.61
N ASN A 201 -13.61 14.49 3.05
CA ASN A 201 -14.41 13.85 2.01
C ASN A 201 -14.17 14.60 0.70
N ILE A 202 -13.69 13.90 -0.33
CA ILE A 202 -13.49 14.44 -1.66
C ILE A 202 -14.32 13.58 -2.61
N ASP A 203 -15.33 14.18 -3.24
CA ASP A 203 -16.33 13.46 -4.01
C ASP A 203 -16.95 12.33 -3.16
N ASP A 204 -16.83 11.07 -3.58
CA ASP A 204 -17.33 9.90 -2.83
C ASP A 204 -16.24 9.16 -2.05
N LYS A 205 -15.06 9.78 -1.85
CA LYS A 205 -13.91 9.16 -1.17
C LYS A 205 -13.63 9.79 0.18
N PHE A 206 -13.39 8.94 1.16
CA PHE A 206 -12.86 9.34 2.47
C PHE A 206 -11.33 9.29 2.42
N ILE A 207 -10.72 10.47 2.53
CA ILE A 207 -9.26 10.62 2.49
C ILE A 207 -8.75 10.94 3.89
N ASN A 208 -7.72 10.22 4.30
CA ASN A 208 -6.98 10.49 5.51
C ASN A 208 -5.69 11.23 5.18
N LEU A 209 -5.46 12.38 5.80
CA LEU A 209 -4.26 13.20 5.64
C LEU A 209 -3.39 13.08 6.88
N LEU A 210 -2.18 12.55 6.72
CA LEU A 210 -1.18 12.46 7.78
C LEU A 210 0.01 13.37 7.41
N PHE A 211 0.41 14.25 8.32
CA PHE A 211 1.54 15.15 8.12
C PHE A 211 2.71 14.74 8.99
N VAL A 212 3.89 14.65 8.38
CA VAL A 212 5.14 14.28 9.05
C VAL A 212 6.24 15.26 8.67
N THR A 213 6.94 15.81 9.67
CA THR A 213 8.11 16.66 9.45
C THR A 213 9.31 15.80 9.11
N TYR A 214 10.07 16.15 8.09
CA TYR A 214 11.35 15.53 7.82
C TYR A 214 12.50 16.48 8.15
N LYS A 215 13.66 15.92 8.50
CA LYS A 215 14.83 16.68 8.97
C LYS A 215 15.99 16.52 8.00
N ASP A 216 16.84 17.52 7.98
CA ASP A 216 18.11 17.50 7.23
C ASP A 216 19.17 16.63 7.95
N ILE A 217 20.38 16.56 7.36
CA ILE A 217 21.53 15.83 7.91
C ILE A 217 21.93 16.37 9.30
N ASN A 218 21.64 17.65 9.59
CA ASN A 218 21.93 18.31 10.85
C ASN A 218 20.78 18.22 11.87
N GLN A 219 19.80 17.34 11.65
CA GLN A 219 18.60 17.16 12.48
C GLN A 219 17.70 18.41 12.59
N ARG A 220 17.81 19.36 11.66
CA ARG A 220 16.94 20.55 11.58
C ARG A 220 15.73 20.23 10.71
N PRO A 221 14.54 20.76 11.04
CA PRO A 221 13.40 20.64 10.15
C PRO A 221 13.75 21.12 8.74
N ALA A 222 13.47 20.31 7.75
CA ALA A 222 13.74 20.61 6.34
C ALA A 222 12.47 20.73 5.50
N GLY A 223 11.33 20.29 6.04
CA GLY A 223 10.03 20.40 5.40
C GLY A 223 9.01 19.43 5.98
N VAL A 224 7.89 19.26 5.26
CA VAL A 224 6.75 18.44 5.66
C VAL A 224 6.39 17.46 4.55
N ILE A 225 6.11 16.23 4.92
CA ILE A 225 5.52 15.22 4.04
C ILE A 225 4.06 15.06 4.44
N ALA A 226 3.14 15.22 3.48
CA ALA A 226 1.75 14.85 3.62
C ALA A 226 1.53 13.47 2.98
N VAL A 227 1.06 12.51 3.75
CA VAL A 227 0.63 11.19 3.29
C VAL A 227 -0.89 11.21 3.15
N ILE A 228 -1.38 10.84 1.98
CA ILE A 228 -2.79 10.89 1.59
C ILE A 228 -3.26 9.44 1.39
N GLN A 229 -4.15 8.98 2.25
CA GLN A 229 -4.64 7.61 2.23
C GLN A 229 -6.12 7.55 1.86
N ASP A 230 -6.48 6.73 0.90
CA ASP A 230 -7.89 6.41 0.63
C ASP A 230 -8.38 5.39 1.66
N ILE A 231 -9.20 5.85 2.61
CA ILE A 231 -9.79 5.02 3.67
C ILE A 231 -11.26 4.71 3.41
N THR A 232 -11.73 4.90 2.17
CA THR A 232 -13.15 4.77 1.81
C THR A 232 -13.72 3.40 2.16
N GLU A 233 -13.01 2.34 1.80
CA GLU A 233 -13.43 0.98 2.16
C GLU A 233 -13.47 0.75 3.67
N HIS A 234 -12.46 1.26 4.38
CA HIS A 234 -12.38 1.12 5.83
C HIS A 234 -13.55 1.83 6.54
N VAL A 235 -13.85 3.07 6.11
CA VAL A 235 -14.97 3.85 6.67
C VAL A 235 -16.32 3.19 6.32
N LYS A 236 -16.49 2.70 5.09
CA LYS A 236 -17.70 1.96 4.69
C LYS A 236 -17.90 0.71 5.56
N LEU A 237 -16.85 -0.07 5.78
CA LEU A 237 -16.90 -1.27 6.64
C LEU A 237 -17.23 -0.91 8.10
N ASP A 238 -16.63 0.14 8.63
CA ASP A 238 -16.91 0.61 10.01
C ASP A 238 -18.35 1.11 10.15
N ASN A 239 -18.85 1.85 9.17
CA ASN A 239 -20.24 2.29 9.14
C ASN A 239 -21.22 1.11 9.03
N MET A 240 -20.97 0.16 8.14
CA MET A 240 -21.78 -1.07 8.05
C MET A 240 -21.77 -1.85 9.37
N ARG A 241 -20.66 -1.88 10.09
CA ARG A 241 -20.57 -2.52 11.40
C ARG A 241 -21.40 -1.79 12.46
N LYS A 242 -21.34 -0.45 12.48
CA LYS A 242 -22.14 0.39 13.40
C LYS A 242 -23.64 0.23 13.13
N GLU A 243 -24.04 0.28 11.87
CA GLU A 243 -25.41 0.08 11.42
C GLU A 243 -25.92 -1.31 11.81
N PHE A 244 -25.12 -2.35 11.57
CA PHE A 244 -25.46 -3.71 12.02
C PHE A 244 -25.72 -3.79 13.51
N VAL A 245 -24.89 -3.20 14.36
CA VAL A 245 -25.09 -3.19 15.84
C VAL A 245 -26.37 -2.45 16.21
N ALA A 246 -26.67 -1.33 15.55
CA ALA A 246 -27.89 -0.57 15.76
C ALA A 246 -29.12 -1.39 15.38
N ASP A 247 -29.10 -2.04 14.20
CA ASP A 247 -30.21 -2.87 13.71
C ASP A 247 -30.46 -4.07 14.61
N VAL A 248 -29.41 -4.78 15.06
CA VAL A 248 -29.53 -5.87 16.04
C VAL A 248 -30.21 -5.37 17.31
N SER A 249 -29.78 -4.22 17.84
CA SER A 249 -30.35 -3.63 19.06
C SER A 249 -31.83 -3.30 18.88
N HIS A 250 -32.22 -2.73 17.75
CA HIS A 250 -33.60 -2.44 17.43
C HIS A 250 -34.47 -3.70 17.26
N GLU A 251 -33.99 -4.70 16.53
CA GLU A 251 -34.76 -5.94 16.27
C GLU A 251 -34.85 -6.84 17.52
N LEU A 252 -33.96 -6.66 18.52
CA LEU A 252 -34.08 -7.30 19.83
C LEU A 252 -35.01 -6.51 20.78
N LYS A 253 -34.94 -5.18 20.80
CA LYS A 253 -35.71 -4.33 21.71
C LYS A 253 -37.23 -4.50 21.49
N THR A 254 -37.67 -4.53 20.25
CA THR A 254 -39.12 -4.60 19.91
C THR A 254 -39.80 -5.85 20.53
N PRO A 255 -39.35 -7.10 20.28
CA PRO A 255 -39.97 -8.28 20.89
C PRO A 255 -39.88 -8.30 22.40
N ILE A 256 -38.74 -7.82 22.99
CA ILE A 256 -38.60 -7.74 24.45
C ILE A 256 -39.68 -6.81 25.03
N THR A 257 -39.88 -5.62 24.45
CA THR A 257 -40.92 -4.68 24.90
C THR A 257 -42.31 -5.28 24.78
N SER A 258 -42.60 -6.02 23.70
CA SER A 258 -43.88 -6.72 23.54
C SER A 258 -44.08 -7.81 24.64
N ILE A 259 -43.06 -8.65 24.84
CA ILE A 259 -43.12 -9.72 25.86
C ILE A 259 -43.36 -9.09 27.24
N MET A 260 -42.63 -8.05 27.61
CA MET A 260 -42.79 -7.36 28.89
C MET A 260 -44.20 -6.76 29.03
N GLY A 261 -44.64 -6.02 28.01
CA GLY A 261 -45.97 -5.39 28.09
C GLY A 261 -47.12 -6.38 28.22
N TYR A 262 -47.11 -7.48 27.48
CA TYR A 262 -48.14 -8.52 27.63
C TYR A 262 -48.01 -9.30 28.95
N ALA A 263 -46.79 -9.51 29.43
CA ALA A 263 -46.57 -10.15 30.73
C ALA A 263 -47.05 -9.26 31.88
N ASP A 264 -46.72 -7.94 31.84
CA ASP A 264 -47.19 -6.97 32.85
C ASP A 264 -48.70 -6.86 32.84
N THR A 265 -49.32 -6.80 31.64
CA THR A 265 -50.78 -6.80 31.48
C THR A 265 -51.41 -8.04 32.13
N LEU A 266 -50.82 -9.24 31.92
CA LEU A 266 -51.30 -10.49 32.53
C LEU A 266 -51.16 -10.50 34.06
N LEU A 267 -50.17 -9.79 34.61
CA LEU A 267 -49.93 -9.74 36.07
C LEU A 267 -50.83 -8.70 36.76
N GLU A 268 -51.23 -7.64 36.07
CA GLU A 268 -52.02 -6.54 36.64
C GLU A 268 -53.53 -6.72 36.54
N GLY A 269 -54.01 -7.65 35.69
CA GLY A 269 -55.44 -7.80 35.42
C GLY A 269 -55.93 -9.26 35.50
N GLU A 270 -57.25 -9.39 35.79
CA GLU A 270 -57.96 -10.69 35.63
C GLU A 270 -58.59 -10.71 34.22
N TYR A 271 -58.26 -11.73 33.43
CA TYR A 271 -58.73 -11.90 32.04
C TYR A 271 -59.43 -13.27 31.90
N ASP A 272 -60.35 -13.33 30.97
CA ASP A 272 -60.94 -14.59 30.54
C ASP A 272 -59.90 -15.50 29.86
N ASP A 273 -60.11 -16.81 29.89
CA ASP A 273 -59.18 -17.81 29.35
C ASP A 273 -58.82 -17.55 27.87
N ILE A 274 -59.73 -17.01 27.07
CA ILE A 274 -59.49 -16.70 25.64
C ILE A 274 -58.47 -15.56 25.50
N THR A 275 -58.67 -14.49 26.26
CA THR A 275 -57.76 -13.30 26.24
C THR A 275 -56.42 -13.67 26.84
N GLN A 276 -56.36 -14.41 27.95
CA GLN A 276 -55.14 -14.88 28.56
C GLN A 276 -54.32 -15.73 27.59
N ASN A 277 -54.99 -16.72 26.94
CA ASN A 277 -54.33 -17.55 25.92
C ASN A 277 -53.83 -16.75 24.73
N LYS A 278 -54.54 -15.70 24.32
CA LYS A 278 -54.09 -14.78 23.26
C LYS A 278 -52.79 -14.08 23.66
N PHE A 279 -52.68 -13.49 24.84
CA PHE A 279 -51.49 -12.83 25.33
C PHE A 279 -50.31 -13.81 25.50
N LEU A 280 -50.53 -14.97 26.07
CA LEU A 280 -49.51 -16.02 26.16
C LEU A 280 -49.01 -16.48 24.79
N ASN A 281 -49.87 -16.56 23.78
CA ASN A 281 -49.49 -16.91 22.42
C ASN A 281 -48.59 -15.83 21.79
N VAL A 282 -48.89 -14.53 22.06
CA VAL A 282 -48.02 -13.42 21.60
C VAL A 282 -46.65 -13.53 22.27
N ILE A 283 -46.59 -13.70 23.58
CA ILE A 283 -45.32 -13.86 24.31
C ILE A 283 -44.50 -15.03 23.74
N ALA A 284 -45.16 -16.20 23.55
CA ALA A 284 -44.51 -17.39 23.00
C ALA A 284 -44.02 -17.21 21.55
N SER A 285 -44.75 -16.43 20.72
CA SER A 285 -44.37 -16.16 19.36
C SER A 285 -43.16 -15.20 19.28
N GLU A 286 -43.14 -14.14 20.11
CA GLU A 286 -42.03 -13.22 20.15
C GLU A 286 -40.77 -13.84 20.75
N ALA A 287 -40.88 -14.71 21.76
CA ALA A 287 -39.77 -15.49 22.30
C ALA A 287 -39.14 -16.41 21.23
N ARG A 288 -39.97 -17.12 20.46
CA ARG A 288 -39.50 -17.96 19.33
C ARG A 288 -38.81 -17.14 18.24
N ARG A 289 -39.36 -15.97 17.94
CA ARG A 289 -38.74 -15.00 16.99
C ARG A 289 -37.35 -14.55 17.46
N MET A 290 -37.21 -14.20 18.74
CA MET A 290 -35.90 -13.85 19.35
C MET A 290 -34.90 -15.00 19.24
N ALA A 291 -35.31 -16.22 19.61
CA ALA A 291 -34.44 -17.42 19.52
C ALA A 291 -33.95 -17.63 18.07
N LYS A 292 -34.83 -17.47 17.09
CA LYS A 292 -34.44 -17.51 15.65
C LYS A 292 -33.47 -16.42 15.29
N LEU A 293 -33.73 -15.17 15.72
CA LEU A 293 -32.84 -14.03 15.44
C LEU A 293 -31.43 -14.27 16.00
N VAL A 294 -31.32 -14.74 17.25
CA VAL A 294 -30.02 -15.06 17.87
C VAL A 294 -29.32 -16.18 17.11
N THR A 295 -30.04 -17.24 16.69
CA THR A 295 -29.48 -18.33 15.89
C THR A 295 -28.98 -17.85 14.52
N ASP A 296 -29.71 -16.93 13.88
CA ASP A 296 -29.33 -16.34 12.61
C ASP A 296 -28.10 -15.44 12.76
N LEU A 297 -28.01 -14.63 13.83
CA LEU A 297 -26.86 -13.79 14.15
C LEU A 297 -25.60 -14.61 14.43
N LEU A 298 -25.72 -15.69 15.22
CA LEU A 298 -24.59 -16.59 15.52
C LEU A 298 -24.09 -17.27 14.24
N ALA A 299 -24.99 -17.67 13.34
CA ALA A 299 -24.59 -18.22 12.06
C ALA A 299 -23.87 -17.18 11.21
N LEU A 300 -24.42 -15.98 11.06
CA LEU A 300 -23.80 -14.90 10.30
C LEU A 300 -22.39 -14.59 10.84
N SER A 301 -22.24 -14.42 12.16
CA SER A 301 -20.94 -14.18 12.80
C SER A 301 -19.92 -15.29 12.55
N ARG A 302 -20.37 -16.54 12.46
CA ARG A 302 -19.50 -17.67 12.14
C ARG A 302 -19.05 -17.64 10.68
N TYR A 303 -19.94 -17.28 9.76
CA TYR A 303 -19.63 -17.18 8.33
C TYR A 303 -18.73 -15.98 8.03
N ASP A 304 -18.97 -14.80 8.61
CA ASP A 304 -18.14 -13.60 8.45
C ASP A 304 -16.67 -13.80 8.86
N ASN A 305 -16.42 -14.63 9.86
CA ASN A 305 -15.07 -14.84 10.41
C ASN A 305 -14.28 -15.97 9.71
N ASN A 306 -14.78 -16.59 8.65
CA ASN A 306 -14.18 -17.78 8.02
C ASN A 306 -13.80 -18.89 9.04
N LYS A 307 -14.43 -18.90 10.22
CA LYS A 307 -14.13 -19.82 11.31
C LYS A 307 -14.84 -21.16 11.20
N ILE A 308 -15.74 -21.31 10.25
CA ILE A 308 -16.33 -22.60 9.96
C ILE A 308 -15.36 -23.36 9.06
N LYS A 309 -14.76 -24.42 9.59
CA LYS A 309 -14.28 -25.50 8.74
C LYS A 309 -15.53 -26.15 8.14
N THR A 310 -15.95 -25.66 6.97
CA THR A 310 -17.06 -26.26 6.22
C THR A 310 -16.63 -27.67 5.84
N GLU A 311 -17.23 -28.67 6.45
CA GLU A 311 -17.05 -30.06 6.03
C GLU A 311 -17.84 -30.27 4.74
N LYS A 312 -17.16 -30.08 3.62
CA LYS A 312 -17.76 -30.36 2.30
C LYS A 312 -17.92 -31.88 2.14
N THR A 313 -19.10 -32.30 1.80
CA THR A 313 -19.46 -33.69 1.55
C THR A 313 -20.15 -33.82 0.19
N GLU A 314 -20.13 -35.02 -0.37
CA GLU A 314 -20.91 -35.34 -1.57
C GLU A 314 -22.33 -35.68 -1.18
N PHE A 315 -23.32 -35.11 -1.87
CA PHE A 315 -24.72 -35.41 -1.65
C PHE A 315 -25.55 -35.15 -2.91
N ASP A 316 -26.71 -35.81 -2.94
CA ASP A 316 -27.72 -35.58 -3.98
C ASP A 316 -28.57 -34.36 -3.61
N LEU A 317 -28.56 -33.37 -4.55
CA LEU A 317 -29.28 -32.12 -4.38
C LEU A 317 -30.80 -32.28 -4.46
N GLY A 318 -31.29 -33.21 -5.31
CA GLY A 318 -32.71 -33.51 -5.44
C GLY A 318 -33.27 -34.14 -4.15
N GLU A 319 -32.52 -35.06 -3.56
CA GLU A 319 -32.89 -35.69 -2.26
C GLU A 319 -32.92 -34.66 -1.11
N LEU A 320 -31.93 -33.75 -1.10
CA LEU A 320 -31.89 -32.66 -0.12
C LEU A 320 -33.07 -31.73 -0.25
N VAL A 321 -33.43 -31.29 -1.47
CA VAL A 321 -34.59 -30.43 -1.74
C VAL A 321 -35.89 -31.12 -1.31
N LYS A 322 -36.06 -32.42 -1.58
CA LYS A 322 -37.21 -33.21 -1.15
C LYS A 322 -37.35 -33.21 0.38
N LYS A 323 -36.25 -33.42 1.10
CA LYS A 323 -36.24 -33.36 2.58
C LYS A 323 -36.60 -31.96 3.11
N CYS A 324 -36.12 -30.87 2.43
CA CYS A 324 -36.52 -29.52 2.80
C CYS A 324 -38.03 -29.29 2.60
N GLN A 325 -38.61 -29.77 1.49
CA GLN A 325 -40.03 -29.72 1.25
C GLN A 325 -40.85 -30.46 2.30
N GLU A 326 -40.42 -31.66 2.67
CA GLU A 326 -41.05 -32.47 3.74
C GLU A 326 -41.04 -31.74 5.09
N LYS A 327 -39.94 -31.07 5.45
CA LYS A 327 -39.85 -30.26 6.68
C LYS A 327 -40.86 -29.10 6.72
N LEU A 328 -41.22 -28.55 5.57
CA LEU A 328 -42.14 -27.40 5.44
C LEU A 328 -43.58 -27.84 5.06
N GLN A 329 -43.89 -29.15 5.08
CA GLN A 329 -45.18 -29.69 4.66
C GLN A 329 -46.38 -29.15 5.46
N ILE A 330 -46.16 -28.86 6.76
CA ILE A 330 -47.22 -28.30 7.63
C ILE A 330 -47.59 -26.88 7.15
N GLU A 331 -46.59 -26.04 6.87
CA GLU A 331 -46.80 -24.66 6.38
C GLU A 331 -47.45 -24.65 4.99
N ILE A 332 -47.00 -25.57 4.11
CA ILE A 332 -47.56 -25.76 2.77
C ILE A 332 -49.04 -26.13 2.90
N SER A 333 -49.39 -27.10 3.73
CA SER A 333 -50.74 -27.58 3.93
C SER A 333 -51.65 -26.53 4.57
N LYS A 334 -51.17 -25.73 5.53
CA LYS A 334 -51.92 -24.65 6.17
C LYS A 334 -52.42 -23.60 5.18
N LYS A 335 -51.62 -23.32 4.14
CA LYS A 335 -51.94 -22.33 3.10
C LYS A 335 -52.54 -22.96 1.83
N HIS A 336 -52.73 -24.25 1.83
CA HIS A 336 -53.25 -25.04 0.70
C HIS A 336 -52.44 -24.79 -0.61
N HIS A 337 -51.10 -24.67 -0.48
CA HIS A 337 -50.24 -24.43 -1.63
C HIS A 337 -50.11 -25.69 -2.49
N LYS A 338 -50.14 -25.50 -3.82
CA LYS A 338 -49.74 -26.52 -4.77
C LYS A 338 -48.22 -26.46 -4.98
N VAL A 339 -47.48 -27.44 -4.49
CA VAL A 339 -46.07 -27.55 -4.65
C VAL A 339 -45.71 -28.67 -5.61
N GLU A 340 -45.05 -28.35 -6.70
CA GLU A 340 -44.58 -29.28 -7.73
C GLU A 340 -43.04 -29.32 -7.67
N ASN A 341 -42.49 -30.54 -7.52
CA ASN A 341 -41.06 -30.76 -7.49
C ASN A 341 -40.64 -31.59 -8.72
N LEU A 342 -39.84 -31.00 -9.58
CA LEU A 342 -39.38 -31.56 -10.85
C LEU A 342 -37.88 -31.71 -10.81
N VAL A 343 -37.38 -32.94 -10.62
CA VAL A 343 -35.97 -33.26 -10.62
C VAL A 343 -35.61 -33.86 -11.98
N THR A 344 -34.63 -33.23 -12.66
CA THR A 344 -34.09 -33.74 -13.92
C THR A 344 -33.34 -35.05 -13.67
N ALA A 345 -33.43 -36.02 -14.60
CA ALA A 345 -32.68 -37.25 -14.50
C ALA A 345 -31.16 -36.97 -14.52
N ASN A 346 -30.42 -37.77 -13.71
CA ASN A 346 -28.96 -37.76 -13.66
C ASN A 346 -28.28 -36.42 -13.24
N VAL A 347 -28.85 -35.75 -12.21
CA VAL A 347 -28.14 -34.63 -11.58
C VAL A 347 -26.89 -35.13 -10.89
N PRO A 348 -25.68 -34.61 -11.22
CA PRO A 348 -24.45 -35.04 -10.55
C PRO A 348 -24.46 -34.68 -9.06
N LEU A 349 -23.71 -35.46 -8.26
CA LEU A 349 -23.53 -35.16 -6.84
C LEU A 349 -22.85 -33.79 -6.67
N VAL A 350 -23.32 -33.06 -5.70
CA VAL A 350 -22.77 -31.75 -5.32
C VAL A 350 -21.71 -31.95 -4.23
N TYR A 351 -20.60 -31.23 -4.32
CA TYR A 351 -19.55 -31.21 -3.30
C TYR A 351 -19.55 -29.88 -2.55
N ALA A 352 -20.26 -29.82 -1.43
CA ALA A 352 -20.48 -28.61 -0.65
C ALA A 352 -20.77 -28.93 0.83
N ASP A 353 -20.90 -27.89 1.66
CA ASP A 353 -21.47 -28.03 3.01
C ASP A 353 -22.97 -28.34 2.91
N LYS A 354 -23.30 -29.61 3.12
CA LYS A 354 -24.68 -30.12 3.04
C LYS A 354 -25.64 -29.38 3.98
N SER A 355 -25.20 -29.06 5.18
CA SER A 355 -26.03 -28.35 6.18
C SER A 355 -26.25 -26.90 5.82
N GLY A 356 -25.22 -26.26 5.27
CA GLY A 356 -25.31 -24.90 4.72
C GLY A 356 -26.26 -24.83 3.54
N ILE A 357 -26.12 -25.72 2.55
CA ILE A 357 -27.01 -25.76 1.38
C ILE A 357 -28.46 -26.08 1.79
N GLU A 358 -28.67 -26.98 2.73
CA GLU A 358 -30.01 -27.27 3.30
C GLU A 358 -30.64 -26.00 3.89
N ARG A 359 -29.87 -25.22 4.65
CA ARG A 359 -30.33 -23.93 5.20
C ARG A 359 -30.66 -22.90 4.12
N VAL A 360 -29.88 -22.84 3.03
CA VAL A 360 -30.20 -21.98 1.87
C VAL A 360 -31.54 -22.37 1.28
N VAL A 361 -31.74 -23.65 0.95
CA VAL A 361 -32.99 -24.14 0.36
C VAL A 361 -34.20 -23.88 1.28
N LEU A 362 -34.04 -24.15 2.58
CA LEU A 362 -35.11 -23.88 3.57
C LEU A 362 -35.45 -22.40 3.66
N ASN A 363 -34.45 -21.50 3.64
CA ASN A 363 -34.68 -20.04 3.65
C ASN A 363 -35.48 -19.58 2.41
N ILE A 364 -35.11 -20.04 1.23
CA ILE A 364 -35.77 -19.64 -0.01
C ILE A 364 -37.19 -20.21 -0.08
N LEU A 365 -37.33 -21.51 0.17
CA LEU A 365 -38.63 -22.18 0.13
C LEU A 365 -39.60 -21.63 1.19
N SER A 366 -39.12 -21.36 2.40
CA SER A 366 -39.90 -20.72 3.47
C SER A 366 -40.35 -19.30 3.05
N ASN A 367 -39.50 -18.54 2.36
CA ASN A 367 -39.89 -17.23 1.82
C ASN A 367 -40.98 -17.38 0.74
N SER A 368 -40.84 -18.31 -0.19
CA SER A 368 -41.87 -18.55 -1.23
C SER A 368 -43.21 -18.94 -0.59
N ILE A 369 -43.23 -19.85 0.43
CA ILE A 369 -44.44 -20.22 1.15
C ILE A 369 -45.04 -19.00 1.87
N LYS A 370 -44.19 -18.18 2.48
CA LYS A 370 -44.60 -17.03 3.29
C LYS A 370 -45.26 -15.94 2.45
N TYR A 371 -44.68 -15.60 1.31
CA TYR A 371 -45.11 -14.49 0.46
C TYR A 371 -46.10 -14.90 -0.67
N THR A 372 -46.38 -16.18 -0.81
CA THR A 372 -47.44 -16.68 -1.68
C THR A 372 -48.75 -16.67 -0.92
N LYS A 373 -49.83 -16.22 -1.60
CA LYS A 373 -51.19 -16.20 -1.06
C LYS A 373 -51.73 -17.64 -0.89
N GLU A 374 -52.76 -17.83 -0.06
CA GLU A 374 -53.46 -19.12 0.07
C GLU A 374 -53.89 -19.62 -1.32
N ASN A 375 -53.88 -20.95 -1.48
CA ASN A 375 -54.12 -21.66 -2.73
C ASN A 375 -53.14 -21.32 -3.87
N GLY A 376 -51.99 -20.70 -3.56
CA GLY A 376 -50.97 -20.37 -4.54
C GLY A 376 -50.15 -21.59 -4.99
N SER A 377 -49.26 -21.34 -5.96
CA SER A 377 -48.45 -22.39 -6.60
C SER A 377 -46.96 -22.10 -6.44
N ILE A 378 -46.19 -23.14 -6.07
CA ILE A 378 -44.72 -23.09 -5.98
C ILE A 378 -44.18 -24.24 -6.82
N LYS A 379 -43.27 -23.94 -7.74
CA LYS A 379 -42.59 -24.93 -8.59
C LYS A 379 -41.10 -24.97 -8.24
N ILE A 380 -40.59 -26.17 -8.02
CA ILE A 380 -39.20 -26.41 -7.70
C ILE A 380 -38.61 -27.24 -8.84
N TYR A 381 -37.55 -26.76 -9.43
CA TYR A 381 -36.79 -27.46 -10.46
C TYR A 381 -35.36 -27.74 -9.92
N VAL A 382 -34.92 -28.99 -10.02
CA VAL A 382 -33.55 -29.38 -9.72
C VAL A 382 -32.93 -29.95 -10.99
N GLY A 383 -31.79 -29.41 -11.38
CA GLY A 383 -31.09 -29.82 -12.59
C GLY A 383 -29.62 -29.46 -12.55
N PHE A 384 -28.95 -29.57 -13.70
CA PHE A 384 -27.55 -29.17 -13.82
C PHE A 384 -27.30 -28.50 -15.17
N VAL A 385 -26.33 -27.56 -15.18
CA VAL A 385 -25.87 -26.87 -16.39
C VAL A 385 -24.34 -26.77 -16.31
N TYR A 386 -23.66 -27.35 -17.29
CA TYR A 386 -22.19 -27.46 -17.33
C TYR A 386 -21.63 -28.14 -16.06
N SER A 387 -20.98 -27.37 -15.19
CA SER A 387 -20.32 -27.84 -13.95
C SER A 387 -21.11 -27.56 -12.68
N ASP A 388 -22.32 -27.00 -12.80
CA ASP A 388 -23.11 -26.55 -11.64
C ASP A 388 -24.46 -27.25 -11.59
N ALA A 389 -24.79 -27.81 -10.44
CA ALA A 389 -26.16 -28.20 -10.15
C ALA A 389 -26.94 -26.95 -9.68
N TYR A 390 -28.20 -26.87 -10.01
CA TYR A 390 -29.04 -25.76 -9.61
C TYR A 390 -30.36 -26.20 -8.97
N VAL A 391 -30.86 -25.36 -8.07
CA VAL A 391 -32.23 -25.39 -7.58
C VAL A 391 -32.89 -24.09 -8.01
N LYS A 392 -33.99 -24.21 -8.75
CA LYS A 392 -34.81 -23.07 -9.18
C LYS A 392 -36.19 -23.17 -8.53
N ILE A 393 -36.56 -22.16 -7.77
CA ILE A 393 -37.83 -22.07 -7.05
C ILE A 393 -38.62 -20.91 -7.65
N ILE A 394 -39.85 -21.19 -8.13
CA ILE A 394 -40.74 -20.18 -8.74
C ILE A 394 -42.02 -20.19 -7.93
N ASP A 395 -42.42 -19.04 -7.44
CA ASP A 395 -43.72 -18.82 -6.79
C ASP A 395 -44.57 -17.79 -7.58
N ASN A 396 -45.86 -17.85 -7.37
CA ASN A 396 -46.81 -16.86 -7.86
C ASN A 396 -47.28 -15.90 -6.76
N GLY A 397 -46.33 -15.52 -5.88
CA GLY A 397 -46.57 -14.65 -4.75
C GLY A 397 -46.73 -13.17 -5.12
N ILE A 398 -46.56 -12.31 -4.11
CA ILE A 398 -46.70 -10.86 -4.27
C ILE A 398 -45.65 -10.20 -5.16
N GLY A 399 -44.51 -10.89 -5.36
CA GLY A 399 -43.33 -10.33 -6.05
C GLY A 399 -42.58 -9.30 -5.23
N ILE A 400 -41.48 -8.79 -5.82
CA ILE A 400 -40.56 -7.82 -5.24
C ILE A 400 -40.45 -6.64 -6.20
N PRO A 401 -40.56 -5.38 -5.74
CA PRO A 401 -40.29 -4.21 -6.58
C PRO A 401 -38.86 -4.20 -7.14
N GLU A 402 -38.67 -3.66 -8.32
CA GLU A 402 -37.38 -3.63 -9.02
C GLU A 402 -36.33 -2.86 -8.22
N ASP A 403 -36.69 -1.73 -7.62
CA ASP A 403 -35.82 -0.89 -6.80
C ASP A 403 -35.27 -1.64 -5.56
N ASP A 404 -36.03 -2.62 -5.07
CA ASP A 404 -35.66 -3.40 -3.88
C ASP A 404 -34.78 -4.61 -4.20
N LEU A 405 -34.77 -5.11 -5.46
CA LEU A 405 -34.05 -6.31 -5.86
C LEU A 405 -32.53 -6.25 -5.56
N SER A 406 -31.94 -5.08 -5.69
CA SER A 406 -30.51 -4.90 -5.38
C SER A 406 -30.23 -5.01 -3.88
N ARG A 407 -31.21 -4.67 -3.03
CA ARG A 407 -31.09 -4.52 -1.59
C ARG A 407 -31.55 -5.71 -0.76
N ILE A 408 -32.31 -6.65 -1.33
CA ILE A 408 -32.86 -7.79 -0.59
C ILE A 408 -31.81 -8.72 0.05
N PHE A 409 -30.54 -8.60 -0.37
CA PHE A 409 -29.41 -9.31 0.22
C PHE A 409 -28.70 -8.53 1.34
N GLU A 410 -29.10 -7.27 1.58
CA GLU A 410 -28.61 -6.48 2.72
C GLU A 410 -29.13 -7.08 4.02
N ARG A 411 -28.36 -6.97 5.10
CA ARG A 411 -28.73 -7.48 6.42
C ARG A 411 -29.91 -6.66 6.97
N PHE A 412 -30.89 -7.32 7.58
CA PHE A 412 -32.11 -6.72 8.13
C PHE A 412 -33.02 -6.01 7.13
N TYR A 413 -32.67 -6.04 5.83
CA TYR A 413 -33.47 -5.39 4.81
C TYR A 413 -34.83 -6.12 4.61
N ARG A 414 -35.87 -5.35 4.44
CA ARG A 414 -37.24 -5.82 4.17
C ARG A 414 -37.95 -4.79 3.31
N VAL A 415 -38.62 -5.26 2.26
CA VAL A 415 -39.44 -4.43 1.35
C VAL A 415 -40.58 -3.74 2.12
N ASP A 416 -41.27 -4.47 3.01
CA ASP A 416 -42.33 -3.95 3.88
C ASP A 416 -42.03 -4.37 5.34
N LYS A 417 -41.62 -3.41 6.16
CA LYS A 417 -41.25 -3.64 7.57
C LYS A 417 -42.44 -4.06 8.43
N ALA A 418 -43.63 -3.54 8.18
CA ALA A 418 -44.84 -3.81 8.98
C ALA A 418 -45.36 -5.23 8.72
N ARG A 419 -45.64 -5.55 7.48
CA ARG A 419 -46.16 -6.85 7.06
C ARG A 419 -45.19 -8.01 7.33
N SER A 420 -43.89 -7.76 7.14
CA SER A 420 -42.85 -8.76 7.43
C SER A 420 -42.68 -9.07 8.89
N ARG A 421 -43.02 -8.14 9.82
CA ARG A 421 -43.01 -8.40 11.28
C ARG A 421 -44.11 -9.38 11.66
N GLU A 422 -45.31 -9.17 11.19
CA GLU A 422 -46.44 -10.08 11.42
C GLU A 422 -46.16 -11.52 10.95
N LEU A 423 -45.40 -11.62 9.86
CA LEU A 423 -45.01 -12.89 9.27
C LEU A 423 -43.70 -13.48 9.88
N GLY A 424 -43.12 -12.91 10.95
CA GLY A 424 -41.98 -13.47 11.70
C GLY A 424 -40.64 -13.50 10.96
N GLY A 425 -40.39 -12.62 9.99
CA GLY A 425 -39.11 -12.54 9.29
C GLY A 425 -38.03 -11.80 10.07
N THR A 426 -36.79 -12.26 10.03
CA THR A 426 -35.64 -11.60 10.66
C THR A 426 -34.92 -10.61 9.72
N GLY A 427 -35.14 -10.68 8.41
CA GLY A 427 -34.38 -9.92 7.41
C GLY A 427 -32.95 -10.43 7.18
N LEU A 428 -32.57 -11.56 7.83
CA LEU A 428 -31.23 -12.13 7.72
C LEU A 428 -31.17 -13.36 6.80
N GLY A 429 -32.31 -13.95 6.43
CA GLY A 429 -32.35 -15.22 5.68
C GLY A 429 -31.64 -15.16 4.33
N LEU A 430 -31.88 -14.12 3.51
CA LEU A 430 -31.26 -13.98 2.18
C LEU A 430 -29.79 -13.61 2.26
N SER A 431 -29.39 -12.76 3.22
CA SER A 431 -27.98 -12.43 3.43
C SER A 431 -27.17 -13.64 3.89
N ILE A 432 -27.73 -14.47 4.78
CA ILE A 432 -27.13 -15.75 5.21
C ILE A 432 -27.04 -16.72 4.01
N ALA A 433 -28.09 -16.83 3.21
CA ALA A 433 -28.10 -17.70 2.03
C ALA A 433 -27.00 -17.32 1.03
N LYS A 434 -26.83 -16.03 0.76
CA LYS A 434 -25.77 -15.50 -0.11
C LYS A 434 -24.38 -15.82 0.43
N GLU A 435 -24.16 -15.65 1.74
CA GLU A 435 -22.87 -15.92 2.38
C GLU A 435 -22.51 -17.42 2.35
N ILE A 436 -23.47 -18.28 2.65
CA ILE A 436 -23.27 -19.74 2.55
C ILE A 436 -22.90 -20.15 1.12
N LEU A 437 -23.58 -19.61 0.13
CA LEU A 437 -23.30 -19.93 -1.27
C LEU A 437 -21.92 -19.43 -1.69
N ASN A 438 -21.53 -18.21 -1.31
CA ASN A 438 -20.20 -17.66 -1.58
C ASN A 438 -19.09 -18.59 -1.04
N GLN A 439 -19.22 -19.08 0.20
CA GLN A 439 -18.24 -20.00 0.79
C GLN A 439 -18.19 -21.38 0.11
N ASN A 440 -19.28 -21.77 -0.52
CA ASN A 440 -19.37 -22.99 -1.30
C ASN A 440 -19.10 -22.78 -2.80
N SER A 441 -18.58 -21.61 -3.20
CA SER A 441 -18.34 -21.23 -4.60
C SER A 441 -19.61 -21.33 -5.48
N GLY A 442 -20.76 -21.16 -4.86
CA GLY A 442 -22.07 -21.13 -5.51
C GLY A 442 -22.55 -19.70 -5.78
N SER A 443 -23.74 -19.58 -6.35
CA SER A 443 -24.39 -18.29 -6.63
C SER A 443 -25.89 -18.34 -6.40
N ILE A 444 -26.50 -17.16 -6.20
CA ILE A 444 -27.95 -16.96 -6.11
C ILE A 444 -28.36 -15.83 -6.99
N ASP A 445 -29.36 -16.05 -7.83
CA ASP A 445 -29.98 -15.05 -8.70
C ASP A 445 -31.48 -14.98 -8.41
N ILE A 446 -32.02 -13.76 -8.42
CA ILE A 446 -33.45 -13.54 -8.15
C ILE A 446 -34.02 -12.66 -9.29
N LYS A 447 -35.17 -13.12 -9.83
CA LYS A 447 -35.98 -12.35 -10.73
C LYS A 447 -37.39 -12.25 -10.17
N SER A 448 -37.96 -11.08 -10.12
CA SER A 448 -39.28 -10.87 -9.55
C SER A 448 -40.02 -9.72 -10.24
N GLU A 449 -41.31 -9.81 -10.26
CA GLU A 449 -42.21 -8.76 -10.74
C GLU A 449 -43.43 -8.68 -9.82
N VAL A 450 -43.78 -7.47 -9.40
CA VAL A 450 -44.88 -7.23 -8.47
C VAL A 450 -46.17 -7.80 -9.02
N GLY A 451 -46.84 -8.64 -8.25
CA GLY A 451 -48.11 -9.30 -8.63
C GLY A 451 -47.97 -10.55 -9.50
N LYS A 452 -46.77 -10.86 -10.01
CA LYS A 452 -46.53 -12.08 -10.80
C LYS A 452 -45.79 -13.17 -10.03
N GLY A 453 -45.00 -12.81 -9.01
CA GLY A 453 -44.26 -13.72 -8.16
C GLY A 453 -42.74 -13.58 -8.30
N THR A 454 -42.02 -14.56 -7.77
CA THR A 454 -40.56 -14.56 -7.68
C THR A 454 -39.97 -15.87 -8.21
N GLU A 455 -38.88 -15.74 -8.98
CA GLU A 455 -38.02 -16.83 -9.42
C GLU A 455 -36.67 -16.69 -8.71
N VAL A 456 -36.23 -17.70 -7.97
CA VAL A 456 -34.94 -17.77 -7.33
C VAL A 456 -34.15 -18.94 -7.91
N VAL A 457 -32.93 -18.70 -8.35
CA VAL A 457 -32.03 -19.75 -8.87
C VAL A 457 -30.77 -19.79 -7.99
N ILE A 458 -30.54 -20.93 -7.37
CA ILE A 458 -29.35 -21.26 -6.59
C ILE A 458 -28.47 -22.16 -7.44
N ARG A 459 -27.18 -21.86 -7.58
CA ARG A 459 -26.20 -22.73 -8.24
C ARG A 459 -25.15 -23.18 -7.24
N VAL A 460 -24.79 -24.45 -7.30
CA VAL A 460 -23.78 -25.06 -6.46
C VAL A 460 -22.86 -25.91 -7.35
N PRO A 461 -21.52 -25.77 -7.26
CA PRO A 461 -20.63 -26.54 -8.11
C PRO A 461 -20.73 -28.03 -7.83
N THR A 462 -20.72 -28.82 -8.91
CA THR A 462 -20.61 -30.28 -8.81
C THR A 462 -19.15 -30.68 -8.64
N LYS A 463 -18.89 -31.89 -8.20
CA LYS A 463 -17.57 -32.46 -8.18
C LYS A 463 -17.05 -32.56 -9.62
N LYS A 464 -15.85 -32.04 -9.88
CA LYS A 464 -15.12 -32.26 -11.15
C LYS A 464 -14.67 -33.70 -11.27
#